data_47d0aa11e12340ae98a8773bd3a18c2a
#
_entry.id   47d0aa11e12340ae98a8773bd3a18c2a
#
_cell.length_a   1.000
_cell.length_b   1.000
_cell.length_c   1.000
_cell.angle_alpha   90.00
_cell.angle_beta   90.00
_cell.angle_gamma   90.00
#
_symmetry.space_group_name_H-M   'P 1'
#
loop_
_entity.id
_entity.type
_entity.pdbx_description
1 polymer ?
#
loop_
_entity_poly.entity_id
_entity_poly.type
_entity_poly.pdbx_seq_one_letter_code
_entity_poly.pdbx_strand_id
1 'polypeptide(L)'
;MSEQSGTGSTGSGSGPLQTERGNTSIADSVVSKIAGIAAQEVDGIRMGSGASQTASNLLGSITGGGSSSQTQGVSVEVGQEEAALDLTLTAEYGKSIPQLAEAVRRNISNRIESLVGLRVTEVNITVQNIFFPHQEQEQERQRQLEQQQREQQAQEQQRVQ
;
A
#
# COMPACT_ATOMS: atom_id res chain seq x y z
N MET A 1 -56.84 31.82 -8.71
CA MET A 1 -55.82 32.37 -7.81
C MET A 1 -55.48 31.36 -6.76
N SER A 2 -54.36 30.73 -6.88
CA SER A 2 -53.72 29.97 -5.79
C SER A 2 -52.27 29.75 -6.18
N GLU A 3 -51.39 30.57 -5.64
CA GLU A 3 -49.96 30.42 -5.69
C GLU A 3 -49.58 29.25 -4.80
N GLN A 4 -48.96 28.24 -5.39
CA GLN A 4 -48.18 27.26 -4.64
C GLN A 4 -46.70 27.54 -4.82
N SER A 5 -46.16 28.16 -3.81
CA SER A 5 -44.73 28.27 -3.57
C SER A 5 -44.14 26.87 -3.36
N GLY A 6 -43.51 26.37 -4.40
CA GLY A 6 -42.65 25.17 -4.32
C GLY A 6 -41.41 25.51 -3.52
N THR A 7 -41.34 25.14 -2.26
CA THR A 7 -40.13 25.07 -1.46
C THR A 7 -39.22 24.01 -2.05
N GLY A 8 -38.20 24.45 -2.79
CA GLY A 8 -37.10 23.62 -3.22
C GLY A 8 -36.38 23.08 -1.99
N SER A 9 -36.58 21.81 -1.70
CA SER A 9 -35.76 21.06 -0.77
C SER A 9 -34.38 20.94 -1.40
N THR A 10 -33.47 21.80 -0.99
CA THR A 10 -32.06 21.60 -1.16
C THR A 10 -31.66 20.40 -0.31
N GLY A 11 -31.68 19.22 -0.90
CA GLY A 11 -31.08 18.03 -0.31
C GLY A 11 -29.60 18.31 -0.03
N SER A 12 -29.30 18.69 1.20
CA SER A 12 -27.94 18.62 1.71
C SER A 12 -27.51 17.16 1.58
N GLY A 13 -26.66 16.88 0.57
CA GLY A 13 -26.04 15.58 0.40
C GLY A 13 -25.17 15.31 1.63
N SER A 14 -25.75 14.63 2.62
CA SER A 14 -25.00 14.14 3.75
C SER A 14 -24.23 12.90 3.29
N GLY A 15 -22.99 13.09 2.86
CA GLY A 15 -22.06 11.99 2.63
C GLY A 15 -21.78 11.21 3.93
N PRO A 16 -21.20 10.02 3.85
CA PRO A 16 -20.96 9.16 5.03
C PRO A 16 -20.11 9.82 6.10
N LEU A 17 -19.37 10.85 5.75
CA LEU A 17 -18.45 11.60 6.62
C LEU A 17 -19.07 12.90 7.18
N GLN A 18 -20.30 13.22 6.80
CA GLN A 18 -21.01 14.41 7.24
C GLN A 18 -22.23 14.03 8.08
N THR A 19 -22.30 14.56 9.27
CA THR A 19 -23.44 14.36 10.18
C THR A 19 -23.94 15.70 10.69
N GLU A 20 -25.17 15.73 11.22
CA GLU A 20 -25.73 16.93 11.87
C GLU A 20 -24.90 17.42 13.08
N ARG A 21 -24.04 16.56 13.62
CA ARG A 21 -23.21 16.83 14.79
C ARG A 21 -21.79 17.24 14.47
N GLY A 22 -21.40 17.17 13.20
CA GLY A 22 -20.04 17.51 12.78
C GLY A 22 -19.64 16.89 11.46
N ASN A 23 -18.48 17.30 10.99
CA ASN A 23 -17.87 16.83 9.75
C ASN A 23 -16.60 16.04 10.09
N THR A 24 -16.44 14.88 9.47
CA THR A 24 -15.22 14.08 9.54
C THR A 24 -14.43 14.24 8.25
N SER A 25 -13.21 14.70 8.34
CA SER A 25 -12.30 14.77 7.19
C SER A 25 -11.21 13.71 7.32
N ILE A 26 -10.92 13.03 6.22
CA ILE A 26 -9.88 11.99 6.15
C ILE A 26 -8.77 12.47 5.25
N ALA A 27 -7.55 12.48 5.77
CA ALA A 27 -6.38 12.87 5.00
C ALA A 27 -6.05 11.82 3.93
N ASP A 28 -5.53 12.26 2.79
CA ASP A 28 -5.09 11.41 1.68
C ASP A 28 -4.08 10.36 2.15
N SER A 29 -3.23 10.70 3.11
CA SER A 29 -2.24 9.79 3.70
C SER A 29 -2.89 8.60 4.43
N VAL A 30 -4.07 8.76 5.00
CA VAL A 30 -4.80 7.66 5.65
C VAL A 30 -5.31 6.69 4.60
N VAL A 31 -5.90 7.19 3.53
CA VAL A 31 -6.41 6.38 2.41
C VAL A 31 -5.26 5.68 1.70
N SER A 32 -4.14 6.36 1.48
CA SER A 32 -2.92 5.77 0.91
C SER A 32 -2.37 4.61 1.75
N LYS A 33 -2.36 4.73 3.07
CA LYS A 33 -1.91 3.66 3.97
C LYS A 33 -2.84 2.45 3.90
N ILE A 34 -4.14 2.68 3.95
CA ILE A 34 -5.13 1.60 3.85
C ILE A 34 -4.99 0.87 2.51
N ALA A 35 -4.85 1.62 1.42
CA ALA A 35 -4.65 1.06 0.09
C ALA A 35 -3.36 0.23 -0.02
N GLY A 36 -2.25 0.75 0.52
CA GLY A 36 -0.96 0.04 0.53
C GLY A 36 -0.99 -1.26 1.34
N ILE A 37 -1.65 -1.25 2.50
CA ILE A 37 -1.85 -2.46 3.32
C ILE A 37 -2.73 -3.46 2.58
N ALA A 38 -3.85 -3.01 2.02
CA ALA A 38 -4.78 -3.85 1.28
C ALA A 38 -4.16 -4.49 0.04
N ALA A 39 -3.27 -3.77 -0.65
CA ALA A 39 -2.53 -4.33 -1.78
C ALA A 39 -1.56 -5.44 -1.34
N GLN A 40 -0.88 -5.26 -0.21
CA GLN A 40 0.08 -6.24 0.34
C GLN A 40 -0.59 -7.50 0.92
N GLU A 41 -1.87 -7.46 1.23
CA GLU A 41 -2.65 -8.64 1.65
C GLU A 41 -2.85 -9.64 0.49
N VAL A 42 -2.64 -9.22 -0.74
CA VAL A 42 -2.74 -10.10 -1.92
C VAL A 42 -1.41 -10.81 -2.15
N ASP A 43 -1.44 -12.15 -2.10
CA ASP A 43 -0.25 -12.97 -2.35
C ASP A 43 0.30 -12.77 -3.76
N GLY A 44 1.61 -12.58 -3.85
CA GLY A 44 2.31 -12.37 -5.12
C GLY A 44 2.45 -10.91 -5.51
N ILE A 45 2.17 -9.98 -4.59
CA ILE A 45 2.32 -8.55 -4.79
C ILE A 45 3.33 -7.96 -3.79
N ARG A 46 4.17 -7.07 -4.29
CA ARG A 46 5.02 -6.19 -3.49
C ARG A 46 4.82 -4.75 -3.92
N MET A 47 4.74 -3.85 -2.96
CA MET A 47 4.59 -2.42 -3.24
C MET A 47 5.95 -1.78 -3.49
N GLY A 48 5.97 -0.80 -4.41
CA GLY A 48 7.17 -0.07 -4.77
C GLY A 48 8.10 -0.82 -5.76
N SER A 49 9.15 -0.15 -6.19
CA SER A 49 10.17 -0.73 -7.08
C SER A 49 11.13 -1.60 -6.27
N GLY A 50 11.10 -2.89 -6.48
CA GLY A 50 11.73 -3.95 -5.68
C GLY A 50 13.26 -3.95 -5.49
N ALA A 51 13.98 -2.89 -5.85
CA ALA A 51 15.45 -2.89 -5.76
C ALA A 51 16.02 -2.01 -4.63
N SER A 52 15.20 -1.19 -3.95
CA SER A 52 15.70 -0.14 -3.05
C SER A 52 15.30 -0.30 -1.57
N GLN A 53 14.55 -1.33 -1.21
CA GLN A 53 14.05 -1.43 0.16
C GLN A 53 15.11 -1.73 1.22
N THR A 54 16.20 -2.38 0.86
CA THR A 54 17.24 -2.74 1.82
C THR A 54 18.10 -1.54 2.25
N ALA A 55 18.33 -0.60 1.36
CA ALA A 55 19.13 0.59 1.65
C ALA A 55 18.34 1.72 2.32
N SER A 56 17.06 1.89 1.95
CA SER A 56 16.23 2.95 2.51
C SER A 56 15.70 2.65 3.92
N ASN A 57 15.54 1.38 4.28
CA ASN A 57 15.14 1.00 5.64
C ASN A 57 16.23 1.28 6.69
N LEU A 58 17.51 1.19 6.30
CA LEU A 58 18.62 1.50 7.20
C LEU A 58 18.79 3.02 7.41
N LEU A 59 18.54 3.82 6.39
CA LEU A 59 18.65 5.29 6.48
C LEU A 59 17.39 5.94 7.08
N GLY A 60 16.21 5.40 6.79
CA GLY A 60 14.95 5.91 7.34
C GLY A 60 14.81 5.73 8.85
N SER A 61 15.48 4.73 9.42
CA SER A 61 15.49 4.47 10.86
C SER A 61 16.33 5.49 11.66
N ILE A 62 17.26 6.17 10.99
CA ILE A 62 18.20 7.11 11.66
C ILE A 62 17.67 8.55 11.63
N THR A 63 16.85 8.92 10.64
CA THR A 63 16.42 10.32 10.45
C THR A 63 15.01 10.64 10.94
N GLY A 64 14.28 9.67 11.53
CA GLY A 64 12.95 9.90 12.13
C GLY A 64 11.85 10.34 11.13
N GLY A 65 12.14 10.32 9.85
CA GLY A 65 11.20 10.61 8.76
C GLY A 65 10.60 9.31 8.21
N GLY A 66 9.73 8.67 8.98
CA GLY A 66 9.04 7.46 8.57
C GLY A 66 8.04 7.74 7.43
N SER A 67 8.52 7.85 6.20
CA SER A 67 7.70 7.47 5.05
C SER A 67 7.54 5.96 5.15
N SER A 68 6.44 5.57 5.76
CA SER A 68 6.10 4.16 5.94
C SER A 68 6.15 3.47 4.59
N SER A 69 6.87 2.38 4.49
CA SER A 69 6.93 1.50 3.31
C SER A 69 5.53 1.12 2.77
N GLN A 70 4.51 1.35 3.57
CA GLN A 70 3.10 1.09 3.27
C GLN A 70 2.46 2.08 2.28
N THR A 71 3.00 3.29 2.14
CA THR A 71 2.50 4.29 1.19
C THR A 71 3.36 4.41 -0.07
N GLN A 72 4.48 3.70 -0.11
CA GLN A 72 5.38 3.73 -1.25
C GLN A 72 4.70 3.11 -2.49
N GLY A 73 4.62 3.89 -3.56
CA GLY A 73 3.98 3.47 -4.81
C GLY A 73 2.45 3.61 -4.80
N VAL A 74 1.87 4.34 -3.84
CA VAL A 74 0.44 4.65 -3.78
C VAL A 74 0.24 6.15 -3.89
N SER A 75 -0.52 6.57 -4.88
CA SER A 75 -1.03 7.94 -5.04
C SER A 75 -2.55 7.92 -4.96
N VAL A 76 -3.14 8.86 -4.25
CA VAL A 76 -4.58 8.90 -4.00
C VAL A 76 -5.10 10.32 -4.22
N GLU A 77 -6.23 10.42 -4.89
CA GLU A 77 -7.05 11.63 -4.94
C GLU A 77 -8.36 11.38 -4.17
N VAL A 78 -8.57 12.11 -3.10
CA VAL A 78 -9.73 11.97 -2.22
C VAL A 78 -10.69 13.12 -2.43
N GLY A 79 -11.92 12.80 -2.82
CA GLY A 79 -13.05 13.72 -2.84
C GLY A 79 -13.89 13.59 -1.57
N GLN A 80 -15.07 14.22 -1.56
CA GLN A 80 -15.99 14.17 -0.42
C GLN A 80 -16.66 12.80 -0.26
N GLU A 81 -16.92 12.10 -1.35
CA GLU A 81 -17.65 10.83 -1.38
C GLU A 81 -16.89 9.74 -2.15
N GLU A 82 -15.88 10.12 -2.90
CA GLU A 82 -15.18 9.24 -3.85
C GLU A 82 -13.67 9.33 -3.69
N ALA A 83 -12.98 8.27 -4.06
CA ALA A 83 -11.52 8.21 -4.14
C ALA A 83 -11.07 7.55 -5.44
N ALA A 84 -10.01 8.09 -6.03
CA ALA A 84 -9.30 7.49 -7.15
C ALA A 84 -7.86 7.18 -6.72
N LEU A 85 -7.34 6.05 -7.16
CA LEU A 85 -6.03 5.54 -6.74
C LEU A 85 -5.16 5.14 -7.93
N ASP A 86 -3.88 5.47 -7.81
CA ASP A 86 -2.83 4.98 -8.70
C ASP A 86 -1.82 4.17 -7.88
N LEU A 87 -1.59 2.93 -8.28
CA LEU A 87 -0.67 2.03 -7.61
C LEU A 87 0.46 1.59 -8.53
N THR A 88 1.65 1.55 -7.98
CA THR A 88 2.82 0.96 -8.60
C THR A 88 3.28 -0.24 -7.79
N LEU A 89 3.37 -1.40 -8.42
CA LEU A 89 3.68 -2.65 -7.74
C LEU A 89 4.61 -3.55 -8.54
N THR A 90 5.14 -4.55 -7.86
CA THR A 90 5.92 -5.64 -8.42
C THR A 90 5.13 -6.94 -8.26
N ALA A 91 5.05 -7.73 -9.33
CA ALA A 91 4.30 -8.99 -9.35
C ALA A 91 5.22 -10.20 -9.28
N GLU A 92 4.73 -11.29 -8.69
CA GLU A 92 5.43 -12.57 -8.65
C GLU A 92 5.38 -13.25 -10.01
N TYR A 93 6.55 -13.71 -10.49
CA TYR A 93 6.66 -14.52 -11.70
C TYR A 93 5.92 -15.87 -11.54
N GLY A 94 5.17 -16.22 -12.56
CA GLY A 94 4.38 -17.47 -12.58
C GLY A 94 2.91 -17.28 -12.22
N LYS A 95 2.52 -16.12 -11.72
CA LYS A 95 1.12 -15.76 -11.48
C LYS A 95 0.55 -14.90 -12.60
N SER A 96 -0.74 -15.00 -12.84
CA SER A 96 -1.43 -14.16 -13.83
C SER A 96 -1.52 -12.72 -13.36
N ILE A 97 -0.83 -11.81 -14.03
CA ILE A 97 -0.84 -10.36 -13.72
C ILE A 97 -2.25 -9.77 -13.76
N PRO A 98 -3.11 -10.06 -14.76
CA PRO A 98 -4.48 -9.56 -14.76
C PRO A 98 -5.30 -10.02 -13.55
N GLN A 99 -5.13 -11.27 -13.11
CA GLN A 99 -5.83 -11.80 -11.94
C GLN A 99 -5.32 -11.16 -10.64
N LEU A 100 -4.01 -10.95 -10.52
CA LEU A 100 -3.41 -10.23 -9.39
C LEU A 100 -3.92 -8.79 -9.31
N ALA A 101 -3.92 -8.09 -10.43
CA ALA A 101 -4.42 -6.72 -10.51
C ALA A 101 -5.89 -6.63 -10.11
N GLU A 102 -6.72 -7.56 -10.54
CA GLU A 102 -8.13 -7.60 -10.18
C GLU A 102 -8.34 -7.92 -8.68
N ALA A 103 -7.55 -8.82 -8.14
CA ALA A 103 -7.58 -9.14 -6.70
C ALA A 103 -7.17 -7.92 -5.85
N VAL A 104 -6.13 -7.20 -6.25
CA VAL A 104 -5.68 -5.96 -5.60
C VAL A 104 -6.78 -4.89 -5.67
N ARG A 105 -7.34 -4.66 -6.85
CA ARG A 105 -8.41 -3.67 -7.06
C ARG A 105 -9.61 -3.95 -6.16
N ARG A 106 -10.06 -5.18 -6.11
CA ARG A 106 -11.18 -5.62 -5.28
C ARG A 106 -10.88 -5.46 -3.80
N ASN A 107 -9.71 -5.88 -3.34
CA ASN A 107 -9.35 -5.79 -1.93
C ASN A 107 -9.24 -4.33 -1.47
N ILE A 108 -8.62 -3.47 -2.25
CA ILE A 108 -8.51 -2.04 -1.96
C ILE A 108 -9.88 -1.38 -1.89
N SER A 109 -10.73 -1.61 -2.89
CA SER A 109 -12.08 -1.04 -2.91
C SER A 109 -12.88 -1.45 -1.69
N ASN A 110 -12.89 -2.73 -1.35
CA ASN A 110 -13.59 -3.25 -0.17
C ASN A 110 -13.06 -2.63 1.14
N ARG A 111 -11.73 -2.50 1.28
CA ARG A 111 -11.13 -1.93 2.49
C ARG A 111 -11.43 -0.44 2.64
N ILE A 112 -11.29 0.33 1.56
CA ILE A 112 -11.57 1.77 1.59
C ILE A 112 -13.05 2.02 1.85
N GLU A 113 -13.95 1.34 1.17
CA GLU A 113 -15.40 1.50 1.36
C GLU A 113 -15.84 1.12 2.77
N SER A 114 -15.29 0.03 3.32
CA SER A 114 -15.67 -0.43 4.66
C SER A 114 -15.08 0.40 5.80
N LEU A 115 -13.84 0.86 5.68
CA LEU A 115 -13.12 1.56 6.76
C LEU A 115 -13.27 3.07 6.69
N VAL A 116 -13.37 3.61 5.50
CA VAL A 116 -13.39 5.06 5.25
C VAL A 116 -14.77 5.55 4.83
N GLY A 117 -15.57 4.70 4.22
CA GLY A 117 -16.89 5.05 3.71
C GLY A 117 -16.87 5.80 2.38
N LEU A 118 -15.70 5.92 1.75
CA LEU A 118 -15.57 6.51 0.41
C LEU A 118 -15.77 5.45 -0.67
N ARG A 119 -16.47 5.82 -1.72
CA ARG A 119 -16.61 4.97 -2.91
C ARG A 119 -15.33 5.05 -3.75
N VAL A 120 -14.77 3.92 -4.09
CA VAL A 120 -13.62 3.84 -5.00
C VAL A 120 -14.11 3.83 -6.44
N THR A 121 -13.82 4.90 -7.17
CA THR A 121 -14.25 5.07 -8.57
C THR A 121 -13.25 4.48 -9.55
N GLU A 122 -11.95 4.54 -9.22
CA GLU A 122 -10.89 4.12 -10.11
C GLU A 122 -9.69 3.60 -9.31
N VAL A 123 -9.12 2.48 -9.77
CA VAL A 123 -7.86 1.94 -9.26
C VAL A 123 -7.00 1.57 -10.46
N ASN A 124 -6.04 2.43 -10.77
CA ASN A 124 -5.05 2.20 -11.80
C ASN A 124 -3.84 1.47 -11.23
N ILE A 125 -3.41 0.42 -11.89
CA ILE A 125 -2.32 -0.43 -11.41
C ILE A 125 -1.24 -0.49 -12.49
N THR A 126 -0.03 -0.07 -12.11
CA THR A 126 1.17 -0.20 -12.94
C THR A 126 2.07 -1.28 -12.35
N VAL A 127 2.34 -2.33 -13.12
CA VAL A 127 3.31 -3.36 -12.75
C VAL A 127 4.67 -2.96 -13.32
N GLN A 128 5.58 -2.55 -12.46
CA GLN A 128 6.91 -2.07 -12.87
C GLN A 128 7.96 -3.16 -12.96
N ASN A 129 7.80 -4.24 -12.18
CA ASN A 129 8.82 -5.28 -12.10
C ASN A 129 8.19 -6.63 -11.76
N ILE A 130 8.97 -7.68 -11.91
CA ILE A 130 8.63 -9.05 -11.57
C ILE A 130 9.69 -9.58 -10.59
N PHE A 131 9.27 -10.26 -9.54
CA PHE A 131 10.19 -10.92 -8.60
C PHE A 131 10.07 -12.44 -8.66
N PHE A 132 11.17 -13.11 -8.32
CA PHE A 132 11.29 -14.56 -8.33
C PHE A 132 11.51 -15.07 -6.89
N PRO A 133 10.49 -15.59 -6.21
CA PRO A 133 10.58 -15.93 -4.79
C PRO A 133 11.63 -17.00 -4.49
N HIS A 134 11.86 -17.94 -5.40
CA HIS A 134 12.85 -19.00 -5.21
C HIS A 134 14.29 -18.50 -5.26
N GLN A 135 14.58 -17.54 -6.13
CA GLN A 135 15.93 -16.97 -6.23
C GLN A 135 16.30 -16.14 -5.00
N GLU A 136 15.35 -15.43 -4.44
CA GLU A 136 15.58 -14.65 -3.23
C GLU A 136 15.87 -15.53 -2.01
N GLN A 137 15.13 -16.63 -1.85
CA GLN A 137 15.37 -17.60 -0.78
C GLN A 137 16.73 -18.26 -0.87
N GLU A 138 17.20 -18.57 -2.08
CA GLU A 138 18.54 -19.11 -2.31
C GLU A 138 19.64 -18.09 -1.99
N GLN A 139 19.45 -16.83 -2.38
CA GLN A 139 20.38 -15.76 -2.05
C GLN A 139 20.44 -15.48 -0.54
N GLU A 140 19.32 -15.48 0.14
CA GLU A 140 19.28 -15.33 1.61
C GLU A 140 19.97 -16.49 2.32
N ARG A 141 19.75 -17.73 1.88
CA ARG A 141 20.47 -18.89 2.40
C ARG A 141 21.98 -18.78 2.21
N GLN A 142 22.42 -18.38 1.03
CA GLN A 142 23.85 -18.19 0.74
C GLN A 142 24.46 -17.11 1.64
N ARG A 143 23.78 -15.98 1.82
CA ARG A 143 24.23 -14.91 2.72
C ARG A 143 24.33 -15.37 4.17
N GLN A 144 23.37 -16.14 4.65
CA GLN A 144 23.40 -16.70 6.00
C GLN A 144 24.55 -17.69 6.20
N LEU A 145 24.81 -18.54 5.22
CA LEU A 145 25.94 -19.47 5.24
C LEU A 145 27.29 -18.73 5.23
N GLU A 146 27.44 -17.70 4.41
CA GLU A 146 28.65 -16.88 4.37
C GLU A 146 28.86 -16.12 5.70
N GLN A 147 27.82 -15.61 6.32
CA GLN A 147 27.93 -14.98 7.63
C GLN A 147 28.37 -15.96 8.71
N GLN A 148 27.79 -17.17 8.75
CA GLN A 148 28.18 -18.20 9.70
C GLN A 148 29.64 -18.63 9.50
N GLN A 149 30.08 -18.75 8.26
CA GLN A 149 31.49 -19.09 7.97
C GLN A 149 32.45 -17.97 8.44
N ARG A 150 32.10 -16.70 8.22
CA ARG A 150 32.89 -15.57 8.70
C ARG A 150 32.98 -15.51 10.23
N GLU A 151 31.88 -15.78 10.91
CA GLU A 151 31.86 -15.82 12.38
C GLU A 151 32.71 -16.96 12.94
N GLN A 152 32.65 -18.13 12.32
CA GLN A 152 33.50 -19.27 12.71
C GLN A 152 34.99 -18.99 12.47
N GLN A 153 35.35 -18.40 11.35
CA GLN A 153 36.73 -18.01 11.05
C GLN A 153 37.25 -16.92 12.01
N ALA A 154 36.39 -15.96 12.38
CA ALA A 154 36.73 -14.93 13.35
C ALA A 154 36.95 -15.51 14.75
N GLN A 155 36.19 -16.51 15.15
CA GLN A 155 36.37 -17.20 16.43
C GLN A 155 37.63 -18.08 16.45
N GLU A 156 37.98 -18.73 15.34
CA GLU A 156 39.23 -19.50 15.24
C GLU A 156 40.49 -18.62 15.31
N GLN A 157 40.45 -17.43 14.71
CA GLN A 157 41.56 -16.47 14.79
C GLN A 157 41.75 -15.89 16.20
N GLN A 158 40.70 -15.79 17.00
CA GLN A 158 40.82 -15.37 18.41
C GLN A 158 41.34 -16.49 19.32
N ARG A 159 41.21 -17.75 18.93
CA ARG A 159 41.70 -18.91 19.72
C ARG A 159 43.18 -19.21 19.55
N VAL A 160 43.84 -18.66 18.54
CA VAL A 160 45.23 -18.97 18.18
C VAL A 160 46.23 -17.96 18.78
N GLN A 161 45.75 -17.02 19.59
CA GLN A 161 46.66 -16.11 20.36
C GLN A 161 46.74 -16.50 21.83
#